data_989009ffe7d6be03d18dd4459d593226
#
_entry.id   989009ffe7d6be03d18dd4459d593226
#
_cell.length_a   1.000
_cell.length_b   1.000
_cell.length_c   1.000
_cell.angle_alpha   90.00
_cell.angle_beta   90.00
_cell.angle_gamma   90.00
#
_symmetry.space_group_name_H-M   'P 1'
#
loop_
_entity.id
_entity.type
_entity.pdbx_description
1 polymer ?
#
loop_
_entity_poly.entity_id
_entity_poly.type
_entity_poly.pdbx_seq_one_letter_code
_entity_poly.pdbx_strand_id
1 'polypeptide(L)'
;MLAQLSIVIPVFNNWWLTARCLRELERLRASIALSFETIVVDNASTDETPEAITVFPWVRYVRHETNRNFAGACNAGARMAEAPLVFFLNNDAYPLGDALTPLVTAFDRPEIAVAGGALFFEDGVTQAAGLALLRNAHWHYSYRNLPSSLDGVTVSRDALAVSGAAMAVRTRWFLDAGGFDESFVNGFEDVDLCLRGRERGDAIAYVAEARFAHYEGASAGRFDRERENEERFYRRWASRLTSLPRTQRGEVGAITTRENPHEGRLLAAARSDLVAALRSFGHPVVRGPLHRPRWFDRRFRRAASIEWFSRDHSQPGITIDRGADAFPAIRTLGAIDIEVPWLPCASAERVAVCGVRRSTDPSCITVGLAGVGEDFRDVDLGYPSVPITPEMLLGDEPVHVACVVHCGLADDAAFGNVLLAQAGLPAVVLGTAGLESIFAADVAIYAQGSRLRDTVGRFVGDSSLRERYGQLVAADSRRRFSPRRSAIRVVDLLCAARFGLERPTTARADTPLRA
;
A
#
# COMPACT_ATOMS: atom_id res chain seq x y z
N MET A 1 10.25 -16.90 -34.68
CA MET A 1 11.41 -16.97 -33.72
C MET A 1 10.98 -17.89 -32.58
N LEU A 2 11.91 -18.72 -32.10
CA LEU A 2 11.64 -19.54 -30.90
C LEU A 2 11.45 -18.60 -29.70
N ALA A 3 10.53 -18.91 -28.79
CA ALA A 3 10.29 -18.14 -27.57
C ALA A 3 11.55 -18.18 -26.68
N GLN A 4 11.90 -17.04 -26.09
CA GLN A 4 13.02 -16.91 -25.15
C GLN A 4 12.55 -17.14 -23.71
N LEU A 5 11.23 -16.97 -23.46
CA LEU A 5 10.60 -17.07 -22.16
C LEU A 5 9.22 -17.76 -22.30
N SER A 6 8.92 -18.74 -21.44
CA SER A 6 7.59 -19.30 -21.29
C SER A 6 6.97 -18.76 -19.99
N ILE A 7 5.91 -17.97 -20.10
CA ILE A 7 5.19 -17.42 -18.95
C ILE A 7 4.11 -18.44 -18.55
N VAL A 8 4.19 -18.95 -17.33
CA VAL A 8 3.24 -19.88 -16.74
C VAL A 8 2.38 -19.15 -15.71
N ILE A 9 1.06 -19.12 -15.94
CA ILE A 9 0.10 -18.42 -15.08
C ILE A 9 -0.84 -19.49 -14.50
N PRO A 10 -0.68 -19.85 -13.19
CA PRO A 10 -1.65 -20.68 -12.50
C PRO A 10 -2.90 -19.88 -12.19
N VAL A 11 -4.07 -20.42 -12.48
CA VAL A 11 -5.36 -19.73 -12.31
C VAL A 11 -6.30 -20.61 -11.50
N PHE A 12 -6.97 -20.01 -10.53
CA PHE A 12 -8.13 -20.59 -9.85
C PHE A 12 -9.13 -19.50 -9.55
N ASN A 13 -10.20 -19.41 -10.35
CA ASN A 13 -11.20 -18.34 -10.28
C ASN A 13 -10.62 -16.92 -10.47
N ASN A 14 -11.40 -15.90 -10.14
CA ASN A 14 -11.03 -14.48 -10.24
C ASN A 14 -10.65 -14.08 -11.68
N TRP A 15 -11.51 -14.41 -12.63
CA TRP A 15 -11.30 -14.10 -14.04
C TRP A 15 -10.89 -12.66 -14.31
N TRP A 16 -11.46 -11.70 -13.63
CA TRP A 16 -11.16 -10.28 -13.83
C TRP A 16 -9.67 -9.94 -13.59
N LEU A 17 -9.01 -10.61 -12.63
CA LEU A 17 -7.57 -10.48 -12.37
C LEU A 17 -6.76 -11.14 -13.50
N THR A 18 -7.15 -12.35 -13.86
CA THR A 18 -6.54 -13.10 -14.98
C THR A 18 -6.63 -12.27 -16.27
N ALA A 19 -7.81 -11.74 -16.59
CA ALA A 19 -8.00 -10.90 -17.78
C ALA A 19 -7.14 -9.64 -17.76
N ARG A 20 -6.97 -9.00 -16.60
CA ARG A 20 -6.10 -7.84 -16.43
C ARG A 20 -4.64 -8.23 -16.68
N CYS A 21 -4.15 -9.28 -16.05
CA CYS A 21 -2.80 -9.82 -16.25
C CYS A 21 -2.52 -10.08 -17.74
N LEU A 22 -3.42 -10.78 -18.43
CA LEU A 22 -3.28 -11.13 -19.83
C LEU A 22 -3.30 -9.89 -20.74
N ARG A 23 -4.13 -8.89 -20.48
CA ARG A 23 -4.14 -7.62 -21.25
C ARG A 23 -2.82 -6.87 -21.13
N GLU A 24 -2.24 -6.82 -19.94
CA GLU A 24 -0.91 -6.18 -19.77
C GLU A 24 0.19 -6.96 -20.47
N LEU A 25 0.17 -8.30 -20.46
CA LEU A 25 1.08 -9.13 -21.23
C LEU A 25 0.89 -8.95 -22.75
N GLU A 26 -0.36 -8.80 -23.23
CA GLU A 26 -0.65 -8.54 -24.63
C GLU A 26 -0.08 -7.20 -25.09
N ARG A 27 -0.23 -6.14 -24.29
CA ARG A 27 0.38 -4.83 -24.54
C ARG A 27 1.90 -4.93 -24.57
N LEU A 28 2.48 -5.65 -23.63
CA LEU A 28 3.91 -5.83 -23.54
C LEU A 28 4.45 -6.60 -24.76
N ARG A 29 3.77 -7.66 -25.20
CA ARG A 29 4.10 -8.44 -26.39
C ARG A 29 4.18 -7.58 -27.67
N ALA A 30 3.38 -6.53 -27.75
CA ALA A 30 3.39 -5.60 -28.87
C ALA A 30 4.49 -4.52 -28.79
N SER A 31 5.09 -4.32 -27.61
CA SER A 31 5.97 -3.18 -27.33
C SER A 31 7.45 -3.54 -27.11
N ILE A 32 7.77 -4.82 -26.80
CA ILE A 32 9.13 -5.26 -26.52
C ILE A 32 9.66 -6.22 -27.58
N ALA A 33 10.98 -6.29 -27.74
CA ALA A 33 11.63 -7.18 -28.70
C ALA A 33 11.70 -8.64 -28.20
N LEU A 34 11.50 -8.88 -26.88
CA LEU A 34 11.56 -10.20 -26.28
C LEU A 34 10.41 -11.08 -26.78
N SER A 35 10.72 -12.24 -27.33
CA SER A 35 9.73 -13.24 -27.76
C SER A 35 9.35 -14.15 -26.59
N PHE A 36 8.06 -14.25 -26.28
CA PHE A 36 7.55 -15.14 -25.22
C PHE A 36 6.25 -15.84 -25.62
N GLU A 37 6.04 -17.02 -25.05
CA GLU A 37 4.77 -17.73 -25.03
C GLU A 37 4.10 -17.57 -23.66
N THR A 38 2.79 -17.75 -23.61
CA THR A 38 2.03 -17.71 -22.35
C THR A 38 1.18 -18.97 -22.22
N ILE A 39 1.32 -19.65 -21.09
CA ILE A 39 0.64 -20.89 -20.73
C ILE A 39 -0.22 -20.60 -19.49
N VAL A 40 -1.52 -20.61 -19.66
CA VAL A 40 -2.47 -20.50 -18.54
C VAL A 40 -2.85 -21.91 -18.10
N VAL A 41 -2.60 -22.21 -16.83
CA VAL A 41 -2.97 -23.49 -16.21
C VAL A 41 -4.13 -23.26 -15.25
N ASP A 42 -5.32 -23.59 -15.69
CA ASP A 42 -6.55 -23.47 -14.92
C ASP A 42 -6.73 -24.65 -13.95
N ASN A 43 -6.68 -24.36 -12.68
CA ASN A 43 -6.83 -25.31 -11.58
C ASN A 43 -8.31 -25.67 -11.28
N ALA A 44 -9.10 -25.97 -12.30
CA ALA A 44 -10.53 -26.29 -12.18
C ALA A 44 -11.37 -25.10 -11.67
N SER A 45 -11.19 -23.92 -12.28
CA SER A 45 -12.02 -22.74 -11.97
C SER A 45 -13.51 -23.02 -12.18
N THR A 46 -14.34 -22.43 -11.34
CA THR A 46 -15.80 -22.55 -11.34
C THR A 46 -16.52 -21.25 -11.72
N ASP A 47 -15.75 -20.20 -11.95
CA ASP A 47 -16.24 -18.94 -12.50
C ASP A 47 -16.19 -18.96 -14.06
N GLU A 48 -16.34 -17.79 -14.69
CA GLU A 48 -16.33 -17.64 -16.14
C GLU A 48 -14.95 -17.87 -16.81
N THR A 49 -13.90 -18.21 -16.07
CA THR A 49 -12.53 -18.39 -16.61
C THR A 49 -12.46 -19.33 -17.81
N PRO A 50 -13.06 -20.54 -17.79
CA PRO A 50 -12.93 -21.49 -18.90
C PRO A 50 -13.50 -21.00 -20.23
N GLU A 51 -14.61 -20.27 -20.17
CA GLU A 51 -15.28 -19.72 -21.34
C GLU A 51 -14.63 -18.42 -21.81
N ALA A 52 -14.30 -17.55 -20.83
CA ALA A 52 -13.83 -16.20 -21.09
C ALA A 52 -12.36 -16.16 -21.58
N ILE A 53 -11.55 -17.20 -21.32
CA ILE A 53 -10.15 -17.27 -21.78
C ILE A 53 -10.04 -17.27 -23.32
N THR A 54 -11.07 -17.64 -24.02
CA THR A 54 -11.12 -17.68 -25.47
C THR A 54 -10.94 -16.30 -26.15
N VAL A 55 -11.13 -15.20 -25.39
CA VAL A 55 -10.85 -13.83 -25.87
C VAL A 55 -9.34 -13.57 -26.06
N PHE A 56 -8.47 -14.44 -25.54
CA PHE A 56 -7.02 -14.38 -25.70
C PHE A 56 -6.48 -15.57 -26.52
N PRO A 57 -6.72 -15.63 -27.84
CA PRO A 57 -6.37 -16.78 -28.69
C PRO A 57 -4.86 -17.05 -28.81
N TRP A 58 -4.02 -16.13 -28.37
CA TRP A 58 -2.57 -16.25 -28.33
C TRP A 58 -2.04 -16.99 -27.09
N VAL A 59 -2.93 -17.33 -26.14
CA VAL A 59 -2.60 -18.03 -24.90
C VAL A 59 -2.79 -19.53 -25.10
N ARG A 60 -1.83 -20.32 -24.65
CA ARG A 60 -1.98 -21.76 -24.53
C ARG A 60 -2.70 -22.08 -23.22
N TYR A 61 -3.96 -22.51 -23.33
CA TYR A 61 -4.81 -22.80 -22.17
C TYR A 61 -4.85 -24.30 -21.88
N VAL A 62 -4.67 -24.65 -20.61
CA VAL A 62 -4.74 -26.02 -20.10
C VAL A 62 -5.56 -26.01 -18.81
N ARG A 63 -6.48 -26.98 -18.69
CA ARG A 63 -7.35 -27.09 -17.52
C ARG A 63 -7.11 -28.41 -16.81
N HIS A 64 -6.97 -28.35 -15.48
CA HIS A 64 -6.97 -29.52 -14.62
C HIS A 64 -8.41 -29.94 -14.27
N GLU A 65 -8.62 -31.22 -13.99
CA GLU A 65 -9.90 -31.73 -13.50
C GLU A 65 -10.17 -31.32 -12.04
N THR A 66 -9.12 -31.15 -11.25
CA THR A 66 -9.16 -30.76 -9.84
C THR A 66 -8.10 -29.70 -9.53
N ASN A 67 -8.32 -28.90 -8.48
CA ASN A 67 -7.34 -27.92 -8.03
C ASN A 67 -6.10 -28.61 -7.44
N ARG A 68 -4.95 -28.44 -8.09
CA ARG A 68 -3.64 -28.97 -7.70
C ARG A 68 -2.77 -27.94 -6.98
N ASN A 69 -3.35 -26.87 -6.49
CA ASN A 69 -2.69 -25.73 -5.85
C ASN A 69 -1.65 -25.05 -6.77
N PHE A 70 -0.97 -24.06 -6.23
CA PHE A 70 0.03 -23.28 -6.98
C PHE A 70 1.15 -24.17 -7.55
N ALA A 71 1.79 -24.98 -6.68
CA ALA A 71 2.92 -25.81 -7.06
C ALA A 71 2.58 -26.80 -8.20
N GLY A 72 1.44 -27.49 -8.11
CA GLY A 72 1.02 -28.46 -9.12
C GLY A 72 0.71 -27.83 -10.46
N ALA A 73 0.06 -26.65 -10.48
CA ALA A 73 -0.21 -25.92 -11.71
C ALA A 73 1.08 -25.38 -12.35
N CYS A 74 1.96 -24.79 -11.57
CA CYS A 74 3.25 -24.30 -12.06
C CYS A 74 4.11 -25.42 -12.61
N ASN A 75 4.18 -26.56 -11.93
CA ASN A 75 4.92 -27.73 -12.42
C ASN A 75 4.34 -28.29 -13.74
N ALA A 76 3.01 -28.31 -13.87
CA ALA A 76 2.37 -28.74 -15.11
C ALA A 76 2.71 -27.78 -16.27
N GLY A 77 2.60 -26.48 -16.06
CA GLY A 77 2.95 -25.47 -17.05
C GLY A 77 4.44 -25.51 -17.43
N ALA A 78 5.34 -25.69 -16.48
CA ALA A 78 6.78 -25.80 -16.73
C ALA A 78 7.15 -27.02 -17.59
N ARG A 79 6.45 -28.15 -17.44
CA ARG A 79 6.64 -29.32 -18.32
C ARG A 79 6.19 -29.09 -19.76
N MET A 80 5.35 -28.09 -19.99
CA MET A 80 4.84 -27.72 -21.31
C MET A 80 5.62 -26.57 -21.94
N ALA A 81 6.49 -25.91 -21.18
CA ALA A 81 7.29 -24.80 -21.61
C ALA A 81 8.29 -25.23 -22.70
N GLU A 82 8.37 -24.44 -23.76
CA GLU A 82 9.27 -24.67 -24.90
C GLU A 82 10.51 -23.76 -24.85
N ALA A 83 10.45 -22.67 -24.07
CA ALA A 83 11.55 -21.73 -23.94
C ALA A 83 12.62 -22.21 -22.94
N PRO A 84 13.88 -21.71 -23.07
CA PRO A 84 14.97 -22.02 -22.13
C PRO A 84 14.74 -21.49 -20.71
N LEU A 85 13.85 -20.50 -20.57
CA LEU A 85 13.46 -19.90 -19.29
C LEU A 85 11.94 -20.05 -19.08
N VAL A 86 11.54 -20.40 -17.86
CA VAL A 86 10.14 -20.35 -17.41
C VAL A 86 9.97 -19.20 -16.43
N PHE A 87 8.92 -18.43 -16.60
CA PHE A 87 8.53 -17.37 -15.69
C PHE A 87 7.15 -17.69 -15.08
N PHE A 88 7.12 -17.92 -13.80
CA PHE A 88 5.89 -18.08 -13.02
C PHE A 88 5.36 -16.70 -12.67
N LEU A 89 4.11 -16.42 -13.03
CA LEU A 89 3.42 -15.17 -12.76
C LEU A 89 2.04 -15.48 -12.19
N ASN A 90 1.75 -14.96 -10.99
CA ASN A 90 0.41 -15.06 -10.44
C ASN A 90 -0.61 -14.38 -11.35
N ASN A 91 -1.84 -14.91 -11.40
CA ASN A 91 -2.91 -14.32 -12.19
C ASN A 91 -3.40 -12.95 -11.65
N ASP A 92 -3.07 -12.62 -10.41
CA ASP A 92 -3.32 -11.33 -9.75
C ASP A 92 -2.08 -10.40 -9.76
N ALA A 93 -1.07 -10.74 -10.57
CA ALA A 93 0.10 -9.90 -10.81
C ALA A 93 0.19 -9.50 -12.29
N TYR A 94 0.76 -8.32 -12.55
CA TYR A 94 0.96 -7.84 -13.92
C TYR A 94 2.19 -6.91 -14.02
N PRO A 95 2.88 -6.89 -15.19
CA PRO A 95 4.08 -6.09 -15.36
C PRO A 95 3.80 -4.58 -15.36
N LEU A 96 4.72 -3.81 -14.79
CA LEU A 96 4.77 -2.35 -14.82
C LEU A 96 5.83 -1.91 -15.84
N GLY A 97 5.45 -1.80 -17.09
CA GLY A 97 6.37 -1.57 -18.21
C GLY A 97 7.14 -2.83 -18.61
N ASP A 98 8.32 -2.68 -19.25
CA ASP A 98 9.16 -3.81 -19.64
C ASP A 98 9.84 -4.46 -18.43
N ALA A 99 9.12 -5.30 -17.75
CA ALA A 99 9.61 -6.07 -16.61
C ALA A 99 10.24 -7.41 -17.01
N LEU A 100 10.02 -7.88 -18.24
CA LEU A 100 10.47 -9.20 -18.69
C LEU A 100 11.90 -9.19 -19.21
N THR A 101 12.31 -8.16 -19.96
CA THR A 101 13.68 -8.06 -20.51
C THR A 101 14.73 -8.08 -19.40
N PRO A 102 14.63 -7.31 -18.29
CA PRO A 102 15.58 -7.40 -17.18
C PRO A 102 15.65 -8.78 -16.52
N LEU A 103 14.50 -9.48 -16.40
CA LEU A 103 14.48 -10.84 -15.86
C LEU A 103 15.28 -11.80 -16.74
N VAL A 104 15.07 -11.76 -18.05
CA VAL A 104 15.79 -12.62 -19.00
C VAL A 104 17.28 -12.30 -19.01
N THR A 105 17.64 -11.02 -19.03
CA THR A 105 19.04 -10.55 -19.02
C THR A 105 19.79 -11.00 -17.74
N ALA A 106 19.10 -11.16 -16.61
CA ALA A 106 19.73 -11.67 -15.39
C ALA A 106 20.38 -13.06 -15.60
N PHE A 107 19.83 -13.87 -16.51
CA PHE A 107 20.35 -15.20 -16.83
C PHE A 107 21.56 -15.21 -17.78
N ASP A 108 22.06 -14.06 -18.24
CA ASP A 108 23.36 -13.94 -18.89
C ASP A 108 24.49 -14.33 -17.89
N ARG A 109 24.24 -14.24 -16.63
CA ARG A 109 25.07 -14.81 -15.55
C ARG A 109 24.74 -16.30 -15.40
N PRO A 110 25.66 -17.22 -15.76
CA PRO A 110 25.38 -18.66 -15.79
C PRO A 110 25.09 -19.26 -14.40
N GLU A 111 25.60 -18.64 -13.32
CA GLU A 111 25.39 -19.07 -11.95
C GLU A 111 23.97 -18.79 -11.44
N ILE A 112 23.21 -17.91 -12.09
CA ILE A 112 21.84 -17.62 -11.70
C ILE A 112 20.90 -18.73 -12.18
N ALA A 113 20.29 -19.44 -11.25
CA ALA A 113 19.27 -20.44 -11.52
C ALA A 113 17.84 -19.89 -11.36
N VAL A 114 17.64 -18.93 -10.47
CA VAL A 114 16.35 -18.30 -10.15
C VAL A 114 16.52 -16.78 -10.12
N ALA A 115 15.58 -16.06 -10.74
CA ALA A 115 15.49 -14.61 -10.68
C ALA A 115 14.05 -14.18 -10.32
N GLY A 116 13.90 -13.20 -9.44
CA GLY A 116 12.58 -12.66 -9.08
C GLY A 116 12.50 -11.16 -9.19
N GLY A 117 11.34 -10.65 -9.60
CA GLY A 117 11.09 -9.23 -9.75
C GLY A 117 10.70 -8.53 -8.45
N ALA A 118 10.66 -7.22 -8.51
CA ALA A 118 10.11 -6.35 -7.48
C ALA A 118 8.58 -6.39 -7.52
N LEU A 119 7.94 -6.66 -6.39
CA LEU A 119 6.49 -6.64 -6.24
C LEU A 119 6.04 -5.36 -5.53
N PHE A 120 5.00 -4.76 -6.06
CA PHE A 120 4.38 -3.56 -5.51
C PHE A 120 2.89 -3.77 -5.30
N PHE A 121 2.35 -3.15 -4.27
CA PHE A 121 0.91 -2.96 -4.16
C PHE A 121 0.42 -1.99 -5.24
N GLU A 122 -0.88 -1.95 -5.50
CA GLU A 122 -1.47 -1.07 -6.53
C GLU A 122 -1.22 0.43 -6.27
N ASP A 123 -0.98 0.82 -5.02
CA ASP A 123 -0.61 2.18 -4.62
C ASP A 123 0.89 2.51 -4.80
N GLY A 124 1.66 1.59 -5.37
CA GLY A 124 3.09 1.76 -5.64
C GLY A 124 4.01 1.53 -4.43
N VAL A 125 3.46 1.13 -3.29
CA VAL A 125 4.26 0.76 -2.11
C VAL A 125 4.89 -0.60 -2.32
N THR A 126 6.12 -0.78 -1.86
CA THR A 126 6.83 -2.05 -1.97
C THR A 126 6.09 -3.17 -1.24
N GLN A 127 5.80 -4.25 -1.94
CA GLN A 127 5.29 -5.47 -1.35
C GLN A 127 6.44 -6.44 -1.04
N ALA A 128 7.33 -6.66 -2.01
CA ALA A 128 8.50 -7.51 -1.85
C ALA A 128 9.64 -7.09 -2.78
N ALA A 129 10.82 -6.95 -2.21
CA ALA A 129 12.09 -6.82 -2.92
C ALA A 129 12.99 -8.02 -2.54
N GLY A 130 12.57 -9.22 -2.94
CA GLY A 130 13.12 -10.49 -2.45
C GLY A 130 12.58 -10.87 -1.07
N LEU A 131 13.05 -12.01 -0.56
CA LEU A 131 12.72 -12.51 0.77
C LEU A 131 13.97 -12.58 1.66
N ALA A 132 13.77 -12.32 2.94
CA ALA A 132 14.82 -12.35 3.95
C ALA A 132 14.46 -13.27 5.12
N LEU A 133 15.45 -13.91 5.68
CA LEU A 133 15.32 -14.70 6.90
C LEU A 133 15.57 -13.80 8.12
N LEU A 134 14.62 -13.76 9.04
CA LEU A 134 14.74 -13.05 10.31
C LEU A 134 15.62 -13.81 11.30
N ARG A 135 16.07 -13.13 12.38
CA ARG A 135 16.85 -13.76 13.45
C ARG A 135 16.08 -14.84 14.21
N ASN A 136 14.76 -14.69 14.28
CA ASN A 136 13.85 -15.70 14.85
C ASN A 136 13.54 -16.83 13.87
N ALA A 137 14.26 -16.90 12.75
CA ALA A 137 14.10 -17.84 11.66
C ALA A 137 12.79 -17.72 10.85
N HIS A 138 11.99 -16.69 11.05
CA HIS A 138 10.83 -16.44 10.18
C HIS A 138 11.23 -15.79 8.86
N TRP A 139 10.53 -16.17 7.80
CA TRP A 139 10.66 -15.53 6.48
C TRP A 139 9.83 -14.27 6.40
N HIS A 140 10.35 -13.29 5.69
CA HIS A 140 9.68 -12.01 5.51
C HIS A 140 9.96 -11.45 4.13
N TYR A 141 8.97 -10.80 3.55
CA TYR A 141 9.14 -10.02 2.32
C TYR A 141 10.01 -8.79 2.61
N SER A 142 11.19 -8.74 1.98
CA SER A 142 12.13 -7.63 2.18
C SER A 142 11.50 -6.33 1.73
N TYR A 143 11.72 -5.27 2.51
CA TYR A 143 11.21 -3.91 2.25
C TYR A 143 9.69 -3.79 2.15
N ARG A 144 8.93 -4.77 2.64
CA ARG A 144 7.46 -4.72 2.64
C ARG A 144 6.96 -3.49 3.38
N ASN A 145 5.99 -2.80 2.76
CA ASN A 145 5.38 -1.56 3.24
C ASN A 145 6.37 -0.38 3.36
N LEU A 146 7.49 -0.44 2.65
CA LEU A 146 8.47 0.65 2.57
C LEU A 146 8.43 1.33 1.19
N PRO A 147 8.96 2.55 1.08
CA PRO A 147 9.00 3.28 -0.18
C PRO A 147 9.71 2.51 -1.30
N SER A 148 9.17 2.60 -2.50
CA SER A 148 9.75 1.99 -3.70
C SER A 148 11.04 2.67 -4.19
N SER A 149 11.39 3.82 -3.61
CA SER A 149 12.60 4.60 -3.95
C SER A 149 13.85 4.19 -3.16
N LEU A 150 13.74 3.27 -2.20
CA LEU A 150 14.89 2.84 -1.41
C LEU A 150 15.88 2.03 -2.25
N ASP A 151 17.20 2.21 -2.02
CA ASP A 151 18.27 1.46 -2.70
C ASP A 151 18.06 -0.06 -2.62
N GLY A 152 17.60 -0.55 -1.48
CA GLY A 152 17.28 -1.98 -1.31
C GLY A 152 16.10 -2.46 -2.17
N VAL A 153 15.33 -1.56 -2.79
CA VAL A 153 14.26 -1.86 -3.74
C VAL A 153 14.69 -1.58 -5.18
N THR A 154 15.51 -0.54 -5.39
CA THR A 154 15.89 -0.05 -6.73
C THR A 154 17.17 -0.66 -7.28
N VAL A 155 17.93 -1.41 -6.45
CA VAL A 155 19.21 -2.02 -6.85
C VAL A 155 19.08 -3.54 -6.87
N SER A 156 19.38 -4.11 -8.04
CA SER A 156 19.44 -5.57 -8.25
C SER A 156 20.57 -6.19 -7.44
N ARG A 157 20.35 -7.39 -6.86
CA ARG A 157 21.31 -8.05 -5.98
C ARG A 157 21.07 -9.55 -5.86
N ASP A 158 22.06 -10.27 -5.32
CA ASP A 158 21.84 -11.64 -4.86
C ASP A 158 20.88 -11.65 -3.66
N ALA A 159 19.91 -12.56 -3.68
CA ALA A 159 18.90 -12.72 -2.65
C ALA A 159 18.93 -14.12 -2.03
N LEU A 160 18.43 -14.28 -0.80
CA LEU A 160 18.23 -15.62 -0.22
C LEU A 160 17.14 -16.39 -0.94
N ALA A 161 16.05 -15.71 -1.23
CA ALA A 161 14.92 -16.22 -1.97
C ALA A 161 14.15 -15.06 -2.62
N VAL A 162 13.31 -15.38 -3.58
CA VAL A 162 12.39 -14.47 -4.25
C VAL A 162 10.98 -15.08 -4.26
N SER A 163 9.96 -14.25 -4.42
CA SER A 163 8.57 -14.70 -4.39
C SER A 163 8.16 -15.44 -5.66
N GLY A 164 7.44 -16.54 -5.50
CA GLY A 164 6.82 -17.28 -6.60
C GLY A 164 5.79 -16.49 -7.39
N ALA A 165 5.30 -15.36 -6.87
CA ALA A 165 4.34 -14.51 -7.58
C ALA A 165 4.90 -13.88 -8.87
N ALA A 166 6.24 -13.68 -8.96
CA ALA A 166 6.93 -13.22 -10.17
C ALA A 166 8.37 -13.79 -10.20
N MET A 167 8.51 -15.06 -10.55
CA MET A 167 9.76 -15.82 -10.48
C MET A 167 10.13 -16.44 -11.83
N ALA A 168 11.31 -16.15 -12.34
CA ALA A 168 11.89 -16.80 -13.52
C ALA A 168 12.93 -17.84 -13.09
N VAL A 169 13.03 -18.92 -13.86
CA VAL A 169 13.97 -20.03 -13.64
C VAL A 169 14.48 -20.55 -14.97
N ARG A 170 15.67 -21.19 -14.98
CA ARG A 170 16.09 -21.99 -16.14
C ARG A 170 15.21 -23.23 -16.23
N THR A 171 14.54 -23.45 -17.36
CA THR A 171 13.56 -24.53 -17.54
C THR A 171 14.16 -25.89 -17.19
N ARG A 172 15.33 -26.22 -17.75
CA ARG A 172 15.99 -27.50 -17.51
C ARG A 172 16.38 -27.68 -16.05
N TRP A 173 16.96 -26.64 -15.45
CA TRP A 173 17.33 -26.66 -14.02
C TRP A 173 16.12 -26.91 -13.11
N PHE A 174 15.00 -26.23 -13.39
CA PHE A 174 13.75 -26.39 -12.62
C PHE A 174 13.24 -27.82 -12.66
N LEU A 175 13.20 -28.41 -13.86
CA LEU A 175 12.75 -29.78 -14.06
C LEU A 175 13.70 -30.80 -13.39
N ASP A 176 15.02 -30.61 -13.52
CA ASP A 176 16.06 -31.46 -12.91
C ASP A 176 16.08 -31.29 -11.37
N ALA A 177 15.64 -30.17 -10.85
CA ALA A 177 15.45 -29.91 -9.40
C ALA A 177 14.17 -30.57 -8.87
N GLY A 178 13.32 -31.15 -9.70
CA GLY A 178 12.04 -31.76 -9.34
C GLY A 178 10.88 -30.77 -9.24
N GLY A 179 11.07 -29.52 -9.72
CA GLY A 179 10.03 -28.48 -9.67
C GLY A 179 9.76 -27.93 -8.27
N PHE A 180 8.61 -27.31 -8.10
CA PHE A 180 8.07 -26.98 -6.78
C PHE A 180 7.62 -28.24 -6.05
N ASP A 181 7.84 -28.31 -4.74
CA ASP A 181 7.35 -29.40 -3.92
C ASP A 181 5.83 -29.26 -3.69
N GLU A 182 5.04 -30.13 -4.36
CA GLU A 182 3.57 -30.11 -4.32
C GLU A 182 2.99 -30.44 -2.94
N SER A 183 3.83 -30.83 -1.98
CA SER A 183 3.39 -31.02 -0.59
C SER A 183 3.14 -29.69 0.14
N PHE A 184 3.68 -28.58 -0.36
CA PHE A 184 3.34 -27.23 0.09
C PHE A 184 2.05 -26.76 -0.60
N VAL A 185 1.12 -26.24 0.18
CA VAL A 185 -0.18 -25.79 -0.31
C VAL A 185 -0.23 -24.26 -0.24
N ASN A 186 0.05 -23.60 -1.38
CA ASN A 186 0.02 -22.14 -1.52
C ASN A 186 0.90 -21.37 -0.52
N GLY A 187 2.12 -21.81 -0.31
CA GLY A 187 3.10 -21.09 0.52
C GLY A 187 4.33 -21.94 0.85
N PHE A 188 5.51 -21.32 0.90
CA PHE A 188 6.84 -21.88 1.12
C PHE A 188 7.44 -22.71 -0.04
N GLU A 189 6.70 -23.07 -1.08
CA GLU A 189 7.24 -23.79 -2.25
C GLU A 189 8.32 -23.00 -2.98
N ASP A 190 8.19 -21.67 -3.02
CA ASP A 190 9.14 -20.74 -3.63
C ASP A 190 10.42 -20.61 -2.81
N VAL A 191 10.28 -20.48 -1.50
CA VAL A 191 11.43 -20.44 -0.59
C VAL A 191 12.17 -21.76 -0.58
N ASP A 192 11.45 -22.89 -0.54
CA ASP A 192 12.03 -24.24 -0.61
C ASP A 192 12.85 -24.43 -1.90
N LEU A 193 12.30 -24.03 -3.05
CA LEU A 193 13.01 -24.09 -4.33
C LEU A 193 14.30 -23.26 -4.31
N CYS A 194 14.23 -22.02 -3.82
CA CYS A 194 15.39 -21.15 -3.71
C CYS A 194 16.47 -21.75 -2.80
N LEU A 195 16.10 -22.33 -1.66
CA LEU A 195 17.05 -22.95 -0.76
C LEU A 195 17.68 -24.21 -1.35
N ARG A 196 16.93 -25.03 -2.10
CA ARG A 196 17.46 -26.19 -2.83
C ARG A 196 18.50 -25.75 -3.89
N GLY A 197 18.25 -24.62 -4.58
CA GLY A 197 19.21 -24.05 -5.51
C GLY A 197 20.48 -23.63 -4.79
N ARG A 198 20.36 -22.91 -3.68
CA ARG A 198 21.53 -22.47 -2.90
C ARG A 198 22.37 -23.63 -2.35
N GLU A 199 21.76 -24.75 -1.95
CA GLU A 199 22.49 -25.96 -1.55
C GLU A 199 23.30 -26.58 -2.70
N ARG A 200 22.90 -26.36 -3.93
CA ARG A 200 23.62 -26.76 -5.15
C ARG A 200 24.73 -25.77 -5.53
N GLY A 201 24.83 -24.62 -4.84
CA GLY A 201 25.75 -23.55 -5.17
C GLY A 201 25.22 -22.53 -6.17
N ASP A 202 23.95 -22.60 -6.54
CA ASP A 202 23.34 -21.69 -7.48
C ASP A 202 23.06 -20.33 -6.85
N ALA A 203 23.09 -19.26 -7.64
CA ALA A 203 22.72 -17.92 -7.25
C ALA A 203 21.22 -17.67 -7.47
N ILE A 204 20.62 -16.91 -6.56
CA ILE A 204 19.25 -16.42 -6.63
C ILE A 204 19.32 -14.90 -6.77
N ALA A 205 18.75 -14.35 -7.83
CA ALA A 205 18.80 -12.91 -8.12
C ALA A 205 17.48 -12.20 -7.80
N TYR A 206 17.57 -11.10 -7.09
CA TYR A 206 16.53 -10.08 -7.09
C TYR A 206 16.83 -9.06 -8.19
N VAL A 207 15.88 -8.84 -9.10
CA VAL A 207 16.00 -7.95 -10.25
C VAL A 207 15.08 -6.74 -10.05
N ALA A 208 15.66 -5.62 -9.68
CA ALA A 208 14.94 -4.42 -9.29
C ALA A 208 14.17 -3.75 -10.44
N GLU A 209 14.70 -3.85 -11.66
CA GLU A 209 14.12 -3.29 -12.87
C GLU A 209 12.91 -4.10 -13.36
N ALA A 210 12.80 -5.36 -12.97
CA ALA A 210 11.66 -6.23 -13.25
C ALA A 210 10.53 -5.94 -12.24
N ARG A 211 9.65 -5.02 -12.58
CA ARG A 211 8.64 -4.45 -11.68
C ARG A 211 7.26 -4.99 -12.00
N PHE A 212 6.55 -5.46 -10.98
CA PHE A 212 5.21 -6.01 -11.11
C PHE A 212 4.28 -5.42 -10.04
N ALA A 213 3.05 -5.07 -10.41
CA ALA A 213 1.99 -4.88 -9.45
C ALA A 213 1.42 -6.25 -9.06
N HIS A 214 1.06 -6.45 -7.79
CA HIS A 214 0.51 -7.70 -7.30
C HIS A 214 -0.59 -7.43 -6.26
N TYR A 215 -1.77 -7.95 -6.51
CA TYR A 215 -2.96 -7.70 -5.68
C TYR A 215 -2.87 -8.36 -4.31
N GLU A 216 -2.27 -9.54 -4.25
CA GLU A 216 -2.07 -10.41 -3.08
C GLU A 216 -3.36 -10.83 -2.35
N GLY A 217 -3.49 -12.12 -2.11
CA GLY A 217 -4.55 -12.65 -1.25
C GLY A 217 -5.93 -12.71 -1.90
N ALA A 218 -6.03 -12.57 -3.22
CA ALA A 218 -7.30 -12.64 -3.94
C ALA A 218 -7.96 -14.02 -3.92
N SER A 219 -7.21 -15.09 -3.71
CA SER A 219 -7.74 -16.46 -3.69
C SER A 219 -8.29 -16.83 -2.31
N ALA A 220 -9.55 -17.28 -2.26
CA ALA A 220 -10.15 -17.81 -1.04
C ALA A 220 -9.37 -19.02 -0.52
N GLY A 221 -9.23 -19.12 0.80
CA GLY A 221 -8.56 -20.27 1.44
C GLY A 221 -7.03 -20.30 1.32
N ARG A 222 -6.38 -19.22 0.77
CA ARG A 222 -4.93 -19.16 0.58
C ARG A 222 -4.12 -19.45 1.85
N PHE A 223 -4.61 -19.01 3.00
CA PHE A 223 -3.91 -19.10 4.29
C PHE A 223 -4.33 -20.32 5.14
N ASP A 224 -5.26 -21.14 4.66
CA ASP A 224 -5.84 -22.24 5.44
C ASP A 224 -4.79 -23.29 5.86
N ARG A 225 -3.70 -23.44 5.10
CA ARG A 225 -2.62 -24.40 5.33
C ARG A 225 -1.31 -23.76 5.75
N GLU A 226 -1.30 -22.47 6.10
CA GLU A 226 -0.08 -21.73 6.43
C GLU A 226 0.72 -22.39 7.56
N ARG A 227 0.05 -22.78 8.64
CA ARG A 227 0.67 -23.48 9.77
C ARG A 227 1.26 -24.83 9.37
N GLU A 228 0.54 -25.64 8.60
CA GLU A 228 1.03 -26.94 8.14
C GLU A 228 2.25 -26.80 7.22
N ASN A 229 2.23 -25.81 6.32
CA ASN A 229 3.36 -25.45 5.46
C ASN A 229 4.57 -25.01 6.28
N GLU A 230 4.37 -24.14 7.28
CA GLU A 230 5.41 -23.69 8.18
C GLU A 230 6.06 -24.83 8.93
N GLU A 231 5.26 -25.71 9.57
CA GLU A 231 5.74 -26.88 10.28
C GLU A 231 6.55 -27.82 9.35
N ARG A 232 6.07 -28.05 8.12
CA ARG A 232 6.76 -28.86 7.09
C ARG A 232 8.08 -28.22 6.69
N PHE A 233 8.06 -26.92 6.42
CA PHE A 233 9.25 -26.16 6.02
C PHE A 233 10.34 -26.21 7.09
N TYR A 234 10.02 -25.90 8.34
CA TYR A 234 11.00 -25.92 9.43
C TYR A 234 11.48 -27.33 9.77
N ARG A 235 10.66 -28.35 9.62
CA ARG A 235 11.11 -29.75 9.77
C ARG A 235 12.22 -30.09 8.76
N ARG A 236 12.14 -29.57 7.54
CA ARG A 236 13.17 -29.78 6.50
C ARG A 236 14.40 -28.92 6.71
N TRP A 237 14.21 -27.65 7.04
CA TRP A 237 15.24 -26.64 6.92
C TRP A 237 15.84 -26.12 8.24
N ALA A 238 15.23 -26.37 9.40
CA ALA A 238 15.62 -25.74 10.67
C ALA A 238 17.11 -25.87 11.00
N SER A 239 17.70 -27.06 10.81
CA SER A 239 19.11 -27.30 11.08
C SER A 239 20.06 -26.55 10.12
N ARG A 240 19.58 -26.19 8.93
CA ARG A 240 20.36 -25.52 7.88
C ARG A 240 20.20 -24.01 7.87
N LEU A 241 19.04 -23.51 8.35
CA LEU A 241 18.74 -22.08 8.37
C LEU A 241 19.73 -21.25 9.19
N THR A 242 20.35 -21.84 10.22
CA THR A 242 21.34 -21.18 11.07
C THR A 242 22.63 -20.85 10.34
N SER A 243 22.98 -21.61 9.31
CA SER A 243 24.19 -21.40 8.48
C SER A 243 23.96 -20.50 7.27
N LEU A 244 22.70 -20.20 6.92
CA LEU A 244 22.40 -19.34 5.77
C LEU A 244 22.74 -17.87 6.06
N PRO A 245 23.25 -17.12 5.05
CA PRO A 245 23.49 -15.70 5.20
C PRO A 245 22.17 -14.96 5.47
N ARG A 246 22.22 -14.04 6.42
CA ARG A 246 21.08 -13.19 6.79
C ARG A 246 21.20 -11.87 6.07
N THR A 247 20.16 -11.46 5.37
CA THR A 247 20.11 -10.17 4.70
C THR A 247 20.01 -9.05 5.74
N GLN A 248 20.85 -8.03 5.63
CA GLN A 248 20.62 -6.77 6.33
C GLN A 248 19.44 -6.06 5.67
N ARG A 249 18.63 -5.41 6.47
CA ARG A 249 17.46 -4.71 5.99
C ARG A 249 17.64 -3.22 6.07
N GLY A 250 16.92 -2.54 5.19
CA GLY A 250 16.67 -1.12 5.37
C GLY A 250 16.01 -0.90 6.73
N GLU A 251 16.67 -0.17 7.59
CA GLU A 251 16.25 0.04 8.95
C GLU A 251 15.46 1.36 9.02
N VAL A 252 14.25 1.32 9.54
CA VAL A 252 13.41 2.49 9.82
C VAL A 252 13.50 2.80 11.31
N GLY A 253 13.65 4.07 11.67
CA GLY A 253 13.73 4.48 13.08
C GLY A 253 12.44 4.21 13.86
N ALA A 254 12.52 4.13 15.17
CA ALA A 254 11.35 3.98 16.03
C ALA A 254 10.44 5.22 15.94
N ILE A 255 9.13 4.99 15.88
CA ILE A 255 8.12 6.04 15.91
C ILE A 255 7.68 6.23 17.35
N THR A 256 7.80 7.45 17.86
CA THR A 256 7.32 7.79 19.19
C THR A 256 6.17 8.79 19.10
N THR A 257 5.15 8.60 19.93
CA THR A 257 4.06 9.56 20.08
C THR A 257 4.11 10.17 21.46
N ARG A 258 4.04 11.49 21.54
CA ARG A 258 3.95 12.23 22.78
C ARG A 258 2.50 12.60 23.05
N GLU A 259 2.02 12.30 24.25
CA GLU A 259 0.74 12.84 24.70
C GLU A 259 0.95 14.29 25.15
N ASN A 260 0.21 15.20 24.54
CA ASN A 260 0.10 16.57 25.03
C ASN A 260 -1.13 16.65 25.94
N PRO A 261 -0.97 16.96 27.24
CA PRO A 261 -2.12 17.07 28.15
C PRO A 261 -3.10 18.19 27.76
N HIS A 262 -2.67 19.09 26.88
CA HIS A 262 -3.50 20.17 26.33
C HIS A 262 -3.96 19.90 24.89
N GLU A 263 -3.81 18.66 24.41
CA GLU A 263 -4.24 18.24 23.07
C GLU A 263 -5.77 18.25 22.98
N GLY A 264 -6.31 18.95 21.99
CA GLY A 264 -7.73 18.96 21.70
C GLY A 264 -8.24 17.56 21.29
N ARG A 265 -9.53 17.26 21.51
CA ARG A 265 -10.15 15.94 21.24
C ARG A 265 -9.97 15.51 19.77
N LEU A 266 -10.07 16.44 18.82
CA LEU A 266 -9.88 16.15 17.38
C LEU A 266 -8.45 15.74 17.05
N LEU A 267 -7.46 16.43 17.61
CA LEU A 267 -6.05 16.11 17.39
C LEU A 267 -5.70 14.75 18.01
N ALA A 268 -6.20 14.46 19.21
CA ALA A 268 -6.03 13.14 19.84
C ALA A 268 -6.65 12.02 19.00
N ALA A 269 -7.81 12.25 18.41
CA ALA A 269 -8.47 11.31 17.51
C ALA A 269 -7.66 11.07 16.24
N ALA A 270 -7.20 12.12 15.59
CA ALA A 270 -6.36 12.07 14.40
C ALA A 270 -5.04 11.33 14.63
N ARG A 271 -4.38 11.60 15.76
CA ARG A 271 -3.17 10.89 16.18
C ARG A 271 -3.44 9.40 16.39
N SER A 272 -4.57 9.05 17.01
CA SER A 272 -4.97 7.67 17.22
C SER A 272 -5.13 6.92 15.89
N ASP A 273 -5.78 7.53 14.91
CA ASP A 273 -6.00 6.94 13.58
C ASP A 273 -4.68 6.74 12.82
N LEU A 274 -3.76 7.72 12.87
CA LEU A 274 -2.44 7.58 12.27
C LEU A 274 -1.60 6.49 12.95
N VAL A 275 -1.64 6.41 14.28
CA VAL A 275 -0.94 5.36 15.04
C VAL A 275 -1.48 3.98 14.68
N ALA A 276 -2.80 3.83 14.55
CA ALA A 276 -3.42 2.58 14.12
C ALA A 276 -2.96 2.19 12.70
N ALA A 277 -2.92 3.15 11.78
CA ALA A 277 -2.42 2.93 10.43
C ALA A 277 -0.95 2.49 10.41
N LEU A 278 -0.06 3.18 11.11
CA LEU A 278 1.36 2.82 11.21
C LEU A 278 1.57 1.42 11.79
N ARG A 279 0.79 1.05 12.82
CA ARG A 279 0.82 -0.29 13.41
C ARG A 279 0.34 -1.36 12.42
N SER A 280 -0.69 -1.08 11.63
CA SER A 280 -1.18 -2.01 10.59
C SER A 280 -0.13 -2.27 9.50
N PHE A 281 0.84 -1.34 9.32
CA PHE A 281 2.01 -1.51 8.46
C PHE A 281 3.17 -2.25 9.14
N GLY A 282 3.00 -2.69 10.38
CA GLY A 282 4.05 -3.38 11.14
C GLY A 282 5.10 -2.44 11.74
N HIS A 283 4.87 -1.12 11.74
CA HIS A 283 5.77 -0.17 12.37
C HIS A 283 5.47 -0.07 13.87
N PRO A 284 6.45 -0.30 14.75
CA PRO A 284 6.24 -0.14 16.18
C PRO A 284 6.07 1.33 16.53
N VAL A 285 4.95 1.64 17.16
CA VAL A 285 4.67 2.99 17.67
C VAL A 285 4.64 2.93 19.19
N VAL A 286 5.47 3.74 19.83
CA VAL A 286 5.61 3.78 21.28
C VAL A 286 5.07 5.07 21.83
N ARG A 287 4.27 4.96 22.89
CA ARG A 287 3.90 6.11 23.74
C ARG A 287 4.99 6.34 24.76
N GLY A 288 5.50 7.56 24.86
CA GLY A 288 6.46 7.86 25.90
C GLY A 288 7.06 9.26 25.84
N PRO A 289 7.73 9.69 26.91
CA PRO A 289 8.47 10.95 26.94
C PRO A 289 9.63 10.91 25.94
N LEU A 290 10.04 12.07 25.46
CA LEU A 290 11.17 12.27 24.52
C LEU A 290 12.50 11.66 24.98
N HIS A 291 12.66 11.36 26.26
CA HIS A 291 13.86 10.70 26.81
C HIS A 291 13.64 9.18 26.80
N ARG A 292 14.48 8.47 26.05
CA ARG A 292 14.46 7.00 25.97
C ARG A 292 14.73 6.38 27.36
N PRO A 293 13.75 5.72 27.98
CA PRO A 293 14.04 4.96 29.18
C PRO A 293 14.89 3.72 28.82
N ARG A 294 15.85 3.34 29.66
CA ARG A 294 16.68 2.12 29.46
C ARG A 294 15.87 0.82 29.28
N TRP A 295 14.60 0.78 29.72
CA TRP A 295 13.70 -0.36 29.55
C TRP A 295 13.14 -0.49 28.12
N PHE A 296 13.13 0.58 27.34
CA PHE A 296 12.70 0.61 25.94
C PHE A 296 13.48 -0.42 25.12
N ASP A 297 14.79 -0.51 25.31
CA ASP A 297 15.65 -1.42 24.58
C ASP A 297 15.35 -2.91 24.82
N ARG A 298 14.93 -3.27 26.03
CA ARG A 298 14.68 -4.68 26.38
C ARG A 298 13.36 -5.22 25.88
N ARG A 299 12.30 -4.42 25.86
CA ARG A 299 10.97 -4.85 25.36
C ARG A 299 10.94 -4.99 23.86
N PHE A 300 11.62 -4.10 23.17
CA PHE A 300 11.68 -4.09 21.72
C PHE A 300 12.51 -5.21 21.13
N ARG A 301 13.52 -5.69 21.83
CA ARG A 301 14.34 -6.82 21.38
C ARG A 301 13.59 -8.15 21.26
N ARG A 302 12.35 -8.23 21.75
CA ARG A 302 11.56 -9.46 21.77
C ARG A 302 10.44 -9.54 20.70
N ALA A 303 10.10 -8.46 20.04
CA ALA A 303 9.05 -8.47 19.01
C ALA A 303 9.67 -8.59 17.62
N ALA A 304 9.11 -9.44 16.76
CA ALA A 304 9.61 -9.72 15.41
C ALA A 304 9.71 -8.46 14.51
N SER A 305 8.84 -7.48 14.73
CA SER A 305 8.86 -6.19 14.06
C SER A 305 10.08 -5.32 14.37
N ILE A 306 10.88 -5.66 15.40
CA ILE A 306 12.00 -4.85 15.90
C ILE A 306 13.31 -5.17 15.21
N GLU A 307 13.40 -6.29 14.55
CA GLU A 307 14.59 -6.59 13.73
C GLU A 307 14.74 -5.65 12.51
N TRP A 308 13.74 -4.81 12.28
CA TRP A 308 13.74 -3.72 11.32
C TRP A 308 14.56 -2.50 11.77
N PHE A 309 14.95 -2.43 13.04
CA PHE A 309 15.67 -1.30 13.62
C PHE A 309 17.15 -1.61 13.80
N SER A 310 17.98 -0.60 13.54
CA SER A 310 19.40 -0.66 13.84
C SER A 310 19.65 -0.91 15.32
N ARG A 311 20.72 -1.66 15.62
CA ARG A 311 21.24 -1.78 16.98
C ARG A 311 21.83 -0.48 17.51
N ASP A 312 22.09 0.46 16.61
CA ASP A 312 22.67 1.74 16.96
C ASP A 312 21.58 2.68 17.46
N HIS A 313 21.69 3.06 18.73
CA HIS A 313 20.76 3.95 19.42
C HIS A 313 20.82 5.41 18.95
N SER A 314 21.74 5.75 18.04
CA SER A 314 21.85 7.07 17.41
C SER A 314 20.86 7.27 16.24
N GLN A 315 20.06 6.28 15.92
CA GLN A 315 19.15 6.33 14.78
C GLN A 315 18.02 7.33 14.97
N PRO A 316 17.67 8.10 13.94
CA PRO A 316 16.56 9.04 13.99
C PRO A 316 15.23 8.32 14.22
N GLY A 317 14.45 8.82 15.17
CA GLY A 317 13.05 8.46 15.36
C GLY A 317 12.14 9.57 14.85
N ILE A 318 10.83 9.35 14.87
CA ILE A 318 9.85 10.41 14.61
C ILE A 318 9.02 10.64 15.86
N THR A 319 8.86 11.89 16.22
CA THR A 319 7.87 12.33 17.20
C THR A 319 6.74 13.03 16.46
N ILE A 320 5.51 12.61 16.72
CA ILE A 320 4.32 13.32 16.28
C ILE A 320 3.98 14.31 17.39
N ASP A 321 4.12 15.60 17.10
CA ASP A 321 3.88 16.68 18.04
C ASP A 321 3.07 17.81 17.36
N ARG A 322 2.57 18.75 18.14
CA ARG A 322 1.94 19.95 17.63
C ARG A 322 3.03 20.87 17.06
N GLY A 323 2.94 21.21 15.78
CA GLY A 323 3.82 22.20 15.15
C GLY A 323 3.56 23.62 15.66
N ALA A 324 4.50 24.52 15.38
CA ALA A 324 4.35 25.94 15.70
C ALA A 324 3.18 26.60 14.92
N ASP A 325 2.86 26.02 13.77
CA ASP A 325 1.78 26.50 12.88
C ASP A 325 0.65 25.48 12.92
N ALA A 326 -0.38 25.66 13.66
CA ALA A 326 -1.71 25.00 13.70
C ALA A 326 -1.87 23.55 13.19
N PHE A 327 -0.87 22.95 12.52
CA PHE A 327 -0.84 21.58 12.04
C PHE A 327 0.00 20.71 12.97
N PRO A 328 -0.45 19.46 13.27
CA PRO A 328 0.44 18.50 13.89
C PRO A 328 1.64 18.28 12.98
N ALA A 329 2.81 18.49 13.52
CA ALA A 329 4.07 18.32 12.82
C ALA A 329 4.72 16.99 13.20
N ILE A 330 5.41 16.39 12.24
CA ILE A 330 6.23 15.22 12.45
C ILE A 330 7.66 15.71 12.62
N ARG A 331 8.24 15.45 13.79
CA ARG A 331 9.64 15.79 14.07
C ARG A 331 10.49 14.55 14.11
N THR A 332 11.64 14.60 13.48
CA THR A 332 12.63 13.51 13.58
C THR A 332 13.44 13.67 14.86
N LEU A 333 13.67 12.53 15.55
CA LEU A 333 14.57 12.44 16.71
C LEU A 333 15.94 12.01 16.22
N GLY A 334 16.95 12.86 16.37
CA GLY A 334 18.33 12.57 15.97
C GLY A 334 19.07 13.79 15.45
N ALA A 335 20.20 13.59 14.76
CA ALA A 335 21.08 14.66 14.29
C ALA A 335 20.47 15.60 13.25
N ILE A 336 19.27 15.31 12.76
CA ILE A 336 18.56 16.12 11.76
C ILE A 336 17.14 16.36 12.26
N ASP A 337 16.85 17.58 12.70
CA ASP A 337 15.48 18.05 12.96
C ASP A 337 14.80 18.38 11.64
N ILE A 338 13.88 17.49 11.21
CA ILE A 338 13.01 17.76 10.07
C ILE A 338 11.59 17.90 10.59
N GLU A 339 11.05 19.10 10.47
CA GLU A 339 9.63 19.37 10.70
C GLU A 339 8.86 19.22 9.38
N VAL A 340 7.85 18.38 9.36
CA VAL A 340 7.03 18.16 8.16
C VAL A 340 5.57 18.31 8.53
N PRO A 341 4.81 19.15 7.80
CA PRO A 341 3.38 19.25 7.99
C PRO A 341 2.73 17.87 7.82
N TRP A 342 2.00 17.43 8.82
CA TRP A 342 1.26 16.18 8.74
C TRP A 342 -0.03 16.38 7.96
N LEU A 343 -0.33 15.47 7.01
CA LEU A 343 -1.62 15.43 6.36
C LEU A 343 -2.61 14.70 7.28
N PRO A 344 -3.71 15.35 7.66
CA PRO A 344 -4.72 14.71 8.50
C PRO A 344 -5.31 13.49 7.78
N CYS A 345 -5.64 12.45 8.53
CA CYS A 345 -6.31 11.27 8.02
C CYS A 345 -7.40 10.83 9.01
N ALA A 346 -8.50 10.30 8.50
CA ALA A 346 -9.55 9.72 9.34
C ALA A 346 -9.78 8.26 8.96
N SER A 347 -9.95 7.38 9.95
CA SER A 347 -10.32 5.99 9.71
C SER A 347 -11.77 5.87 9.22
N ALA A 348 -12.09 4.78 8.51
CA ALA A 348 -13.46 4.53 8.07
C ALA A 348 -14.45 4.44 9.25
N GLU A 349 -14.02 3.87 10.37
CA GLU A 349 -14.80 3.78 11.60
C GLU A 349 -15.13 5.18 12.16
N ARG A 350 -14.13 6.08 12.17
CA ARG A 350 -14.34 7.45 12.64
C ARG A 350 -15.26 8.23 11.71
N VAL A 351 -15.13 8.06 10.40
CA VAL A 351 -16.04 8.67 9.42
C VAL A 351 -17.47 8.19 9.62
N ALA A 352 -17.65 6.90 9.92
CA ALA A 352 -18.98 6.32 10.16
C ALA A 352 -19.69 6.89 11.40
N VAL A 353 -18.93 7.30 12.43
CA VAL A 353 -19.48 7.89 13.67
C VAL A 353 -19.37 9.41 13.70
N CYS A 354 -19.06 10.07 12.58
CA CYS A 354 -19.07 11.54 12.50
C CYS A 354 -20.46 12.08 12.87
N GLY A 355 -20.52 12.96 13.86
CA GLY A 355 -21.78 13.52 14.34
C GLY A 355 -22.40 14.58 13.42
N VAL A 356 -21.67 15.07 12.41
CA VAL A 356 -22.22 15.98 11.41
C VAL A 356 -22.57 15.18 10.16
N ARG A 357 -23.83 15.27 9.72
CA ARG A 357 -24.34 14.48 8.60
C ARG A 357 -24.95 15.35 7.54
N ARG A 358 -24.78 14.92 6.28
CA ARG A 358 -25.50 15.53 5.16
C ARG A 358 -26.98 15.22 5.29
N SER A 359 -27.82 16.27 5.24
CA SER A 359 -29.28 16.10 5.22
C SER A 359 -29.74 15.52 3.90
N THR A 360 -30.57 14.50 3.97
CA THR A 360 -31.37 13.97 2.84
C THR A 360 -32.70 14.65 2.71
N ASP A 361 -33.13 15.42 3.71
CA ASP A 361 -34.37 16.18 3.72
C ASP A 361 -34.25 17.39 2.76
N PRO A 362 -35.09 17.47 1.72
CA PRO A 362 -35.10 18.61 0.80
C PRO A 362 -35.38 19.95 1.49
N SER A 363 -36.10 19.94 2.59
CA SER A 363 -36.44 21.15 3.37
C SER A 363 -35.33 21.63 4.29
N CYS A 364 -34.22 20.89 4.44
CA CYS A 364 -33.11 21.30 5.27
C CYS A 364 -32.42 22.53 4.70
N ILE A 365 -32.49 23.63 5.45
CA ILE A 365 -31.87 24.93 5.14
C ILE A 365 -30.67 25.26 6.03
N THR A 366 -30.32 24.40 6.96
CA THR A 366 -29.21 24.62 7.90
C THR A 366 -27.86 24.43 7.23
N VAL A 367 -26.95 25.35 7.43
CA VAL A 367 -25.58 25.35 6.87
C VAL A 367 -24.58 25.19 7.99
N GLY A 368 -23.61 24.27 7.83
CA GLY A 368 -22.51 24.11 8.76
C GLY A 368 -21.39 25.11 8.50
N LEU A 369 -20.79 25.67 9.55
CA LEU A 369 -19.61 26.55 9.45
C LEU A 369 -18.41 25.85 10.11
N ALA A 370 -17.38 25.52 9.31
CA ALA A 370 -16.18 24.84 9.77
C ALA A 370 -14.96 25.77 9.77
N GLY A 371 -14.16 25.74 10.82
CA GLY A 371 -12.95 26.52 10.95
C GLY A 371 -13.20 28.01 11.23
N VAL A 372 -14.26 28.37 11.89
CA VAL A 372 -14.66 29.75 12.20
C VAL A 372 -13.85 30.27 13.38
N GLY A 373 -12.98 31.23 13.14
CA GLY A 373 -12.46 32.13 14.18
C GLY A 373 -13.46 33.24 14.55
N GLU A 374 -13.11 34.11 15.49
CA GLU A 374 -13.98 35.23 15.90
C GLU A 374 -14.36 36.19 14.75
N ASP A 375 -13.55 36.23 13.68
CA ASP A 375 -13.68 37.13 12.53
C ASP A 375 -14.82 36.79 11.56
N PHE A 376 -15.49 35.64 11.73
CA PHE A 376 -16.53 35.19 10.78
C PHE A 376 -17.96 35.18 11.36
N ARG A 377 -18.16 35.73 12.56
CA ARG A 377 -19.49 35.82 13.18
C ARG A 377 -20.49 36.64 12.37
N ASP A 378 -20.02 37.47 11.44
CA ASP A 378 -20.83 38.39 10.64
C ASP A 378 -21.03 37.93 9.17
N VAL A 379 -20.69 36.70 8.81
CA VAL A 379 -20.94 36.21 7.44
C VAL A 379 -22.42 35.91 7.27
N ASP A 380 -23.13 36.86 6.69
CA ASP A 380 -24.55 36.68 6.33
C ASP A 380 -24.68 35.74 5.11
N LEU A 381 -25.00 34.48 5.37
CA LEU A 381 -25.27 33.47 4.35
C LEU A 381 -26.71 33.51 3.80
N GLY A 382 -27.59 34.28 4.47
CA GLY A 382 -29.03 34.29 4.17
C GLY A 382 -29.77 33.01 4.58
N TYR A 383 -29.09 32.09 5.29
CA TYR A 383 -29.62 30.82 5.76
C TYR A 383 -29.22 30.59 7.21
N PRO A 384 -30.03 29.82 7.99
CA PRO A 384 -29.61 29.40 9.31
C PRO A 384 -28.28 28.67 9.28
N SER A 385 -27.36 29.08 10.14
CA SER A 385 -26.03 28.50 10.19
C SER A 385 -25.68 27.99 11.60
N VAL A 386 -24.89 26.93 11.67
CA VAL A 386 -24.41 26.33 12.89
C VAL A 386 -22.89 26.19 12.85
N PRO A 387 -22.15 26.73 13.83
CA PRO A 387 -20.72 26.50 13.92
C PRO A 387 -20.46 25.02 14.26
N ILE A 388 -19.60 24.37 13.48
CA ILE A 388 -19.23 22.97 13.71
C ILE A 388 -18.11 22.92 14.74
N THR A 389 -18.41 22.36 15.90
CA THR A 389 -17.45 22.20 17.00
C THR A 389 -16.82 20.80 17.01
N PRO A 390 -15.66 20.62 17.67
CA PRO A 390 -15.08 19.30 17.89
C PRO A 390 -16.04 18.31 18.56
N GLU A 391 -16.88 18.78 19.47
CA GLU A 391 -17.88 17.98 20.18
C GLU A 391 -18.94 17.46 19.20
N MET A 392 -19.39 18.28 18.25
CA MET A 392 -20.33 17.87 17.20
C MET A 392 -19.71 16.83 16.24
N LEU A 393 -18.42 16.97 15.90
CA LEU A 393 -17.74 16.03 15.01
C LEU A 393 -17.56 14.66 15.64
N LEU A 394 -17.32 14.60 16.95
CA LEU A 394 -17.05 13.38 17.71
C LEU A 394 -18.22 12.96 18.62
N GLY A 395 -19.35 13.62 18.51
CA GLY A 395 -20.54 13.40 19.34
C GLY A 395 -21.48 12.35 18.76
N ASP A 396 -22.31 11.79 19.61
CA ASP A 396 -23.28 10.74 19.25
C ASP A 396 -24.60 11.33 18.70
N GLU A 397 -24.90 12.61 18.97
CA GLU A 397 -26.10 13.27 18.47
C GLU A 397 -25.86 13.86 17.08
N PRO A 398 -26.55 13.37 16.03
CA PRO A 398 -26.31 13.82 14.68
C PRO A 398 -26.89 15.22 14.42
N VAL A 399 -26.05 16.11 13.91
CA VAL A 399 -26.44 17.41 13.36
C VAL A 399 -26.55 17.31 11.85
N HIS A 400 -27.71 17.64 11.28
CA HIS A 400 -27.96 17.55 9.85
C HIS A 400 -27.81 18.92 9.18
N VAL A 401 -26.98 18.99 8.13
CA VAL A 401 -26.71 20.22 7.38
C VAL A 401 -26.85 20.00 5.88
N ALA A 402 -27.21 21.04 5.14
CA ALA A 402 -27.31 21.01 3.68
C ALA A 402 -25.90 21.00 3.01
N CYS A 403 -25.01 21.85 3.48
CA CYS A 403 -23.61 21.92 3.07
C CYS A 403 -22.76 22.47 4.20
N VAL A 404 -21.45 22.48 4.03
CA VAL A 404 -20.51 23.08 4.96
C VAL A 404 -19.73 24.19 4.28
N VAL A 405 -19.68 25.36 4.91
CA VAL A 405 -18.83 26.48 4.51
C VAL A 405 -17.52 26.38 5.31
N HIS A 406 -16.41 26.17 4.62
CA HIS A 406 -15.07 26.06 5.20
C HIS A 406 -14.40 27.44 5.18
N CYS A 407 -14.20 28.01 6.35
CA CYS A 407 -13.80 29.41 6.51
C CYS A 407 -12.32 29.60 6.85
N GLY A 408 -11.58 28.55 7.14
CA GLY A 408 -10.15 28.62 7.47
C GLY A 408 -9.59 27.37 8.13
N LEU A 409 -8.31 27.43 8.42
CA LEU A 409 -7.58 26.40 9.13
C LEU A 409 -7.27 26.91 10.55
N ALA A 410 -8.28 26.89 11.45
CA ALA A 410 -7.99 27.08 12.88
C ALA A 410 -7.36 25.80 13.47
N ASP A 411 -6.74 25.91 14.62
CA ASP A 411 -5.83 24.96 15.28
C ASP A 411 -6.11 23.43 15.15
N ASP A 412 -7.37 22.99 15.09
CA ASP A 412 -7.75 21.57 14.90
C ASP A 412 -8.58 21.36 13.61
N ALA A 413 -8.76 22.41 12.82
CA ALA A 413 -9.71 22.43 11.71
C ALA A 413 -9.30 21.54 10.54
N ALA A 414 -8.02 21.30 10.31
CA ALA A 414 -7.56 20.47 9.19
C ALA A 414 -8.12 19.05 9.27
N PHE A 415 -8.09 18.42 10.45
CA PHE A 415 -8.66 17.09 10.65
C PHE A 415 -10.19 17.13 10.57
N GLY A 416 -10.82 18.13 11.17
CA GLY A 416 -12.27 18.33 11.09
C GLY A 416 -12.73 18.50 9.64
N ASN A 417 -12.03 19.30 8.84
CA ASN A 417 -12.32 19.50 7.43
C ASN A 417 -12.19 18.20 6.63
N VAL A 418 -11.16 17.39 6.87
CA VAL A 418 -11.00 16.07 6.22
C VAL A 418 -12.10 15.11 6.66
N LEU A 419 -12.47 15.09 7.94
CA LEU A 419 -13.54 14.23 8.45
C LEU A 419 -14.89 14.58 7.80
N LEU A 420 -15.25 15.87 7.72
CA LEU A 420 -16.46 16.36 7.05
C LEU A 420 -16.47 15.99 5.56
N ALA A 421 -15.34 16.18 4.87
CA ALA A 421 -15.19 15.80 3.47
C ALA A 421 -15.41 14.29 3.27
N GLN A 422 -14.79 13.45 4.07
CA GLN A 422 -14.93 11.98 3.99
C GLN A 422 -16.31 11.49 4.39
N ALA A 423 -17.02 12.22 5.24
CA ALA A 423 -18.42 11.98 5.57
C ALA A 423 -19.40 12.38 4.45
N GLY A 424 -18.90 12.95 3.36
CA GLY A 424 -19.70 13.27 2.17
C GLY A 424 -20.52 14.55 2.28
N LEU A 425 -20.03 15.54 3.03
CA LEU A 425 -20.65 16.85 3.11
C LEU A 425 -20.17 17.74 1.97
N PRO A 426 -21.07 18.34 1.16
CA PRO A 426 -20.68 19.27 0.11
C PRO A 426 -19.91 20.45 0.70
N ALA A 427 -18.75 20.77 0.11
CA ALA A 427 -17.87 21.80 0.59
C ALA A 427 -17.98 23.09 -0.23
N VAL A 428 -18.26 24.20 0.45
CA VAL A 428 -18.09 25.56 -0.06
C VAL A 428 -16.89 26.16 0.64
N VAL A 429 -15.87 26.56 -0.12
CA VAL A 429 -14.60 27.01 0.44
C VAL A 429 -14.47 28.52 0.26
N LEU A 430 -14.30 29.23 1.37
CA LEU A 430 -13.87 30.63 1.30
C LEU A 430 -12.39 30.66 0.94
N GLY A 431 -12.01 31.48 -0.05
CA GLY A 431 -10.67 31.53 -0.61
C GLY A 431 -9.59 32.01 0.38
N THR A 432 -9.33 31.23 1.42
CA THR A 432 -8.29 31.46 2.42
C THR A 432 -7.14 30.49 2.19
N ALA A 433 -5.91 30.98 2.36
CA ALA A 433 -4.70 30.19 2.17
C ALA A 433 -4.72 28.88 3.00
N GLY A 434 -4.36 27.78 2.38
CA GLY A 434 -4.19 26.47 3.02
C GLY A 434 -5.35 25.48 2.78
N LEU A 435 -6.57 25.93 2.52
CA LEU A 435 -7.71 25.04 2.26
C LEU A 435 -7.59 24.30 0.91
N GLU A 436 -6.83 24.82 -0.05
CA GLU A 436 -6.51 24.17 -1.33
C GLU A 436 -5.76 22.85 -1.11
N SER A 437 -5.03 22.72 -0.02
CA SER A 437 -4.35 21.48 0.36
C SER A 437 -5.34 20.37 0.76
N ILE A 438 -6.54 20.74 1.20
CA ILE A 438 -7.60 19.82 1.64
C ILE A 438 -8.65 19.64 0.55
N PHE A 439 -9.08 20.70 -0.12
CA PHE A 439 -10.14 20.68 -1.11
C PHE A 439 -9.59 21.01 -2.51
N ALA A 440 -9.67 20.06 -3.42
CA ALA A 440 -9.32 20.30 -4.82
C ALA A 440 -10.42 21.13 -5.52
N ALA A 441 -10.01 22.00 -6.45
CA ALA A 441 -10.91 22.94 -7.11
C ALA A 441 -11.99 22.29 -7.99
N ASP A 442 -11.81 21.04 -8.36
CA ASP A 442 -12.74 20.23 -9.15
C ASP A 442 -13.80 19.50 -8.30
N VAL A 443 -13.62 19.43 -6.98
CA VAL A 443 -14.53 18.71 -6.07
C VAL A 443 -15.23 19.61 -5.05
N ALA A 444 -14.71 20.81 -4.79
CA ALA A 444 -15.31 21.80 -3.90
C ALA A 444 -15.59 23.10 -4.65
N ILE A 445 -16.57 23.87 -4.20
CA ILE A 445 -16.88 25.16 -4.81
C ILE A 445 -16.23 26.28 -4.02
N TYR A 446 -15.32 27.00 -4.66
CA TYR A 446 -14.69 28.19 -4.11
C TYR A 446 -15.59 29.42 -4.36
N ALA A 447 -15.99 30.10 -3.31
CA ALA A 447 -16.86 31.26 -3.39
C ALA A 447 -16.39 32.39 -2.46
N GLN A 448 -16.54 33.63 -2.92
CA GLN A 448 -16.19 34.85 -2.16
C GLN A 448 -17.27 35.91 -2.33
N GLY A 449 -17.45 36.75 -1.33
CA GLY A 449 -18.34 37.91 -1.37
C GLY A 449 -19.78 37.56 -1.72
N SER A 450 -20.39 38.29 -2.66
CA SER A 450 -21.79 38.10 -3.05
C SER A 450 -22.12 36.73 -3.64
N ARG A 451 -21.13 36.04 -4.25
CA ARG A 451 -21.32 34.70 -4.83
C ARG A 451 -21.47 33.62 -3.75
N LEU A 452 -21.08 33.89 -2.53
CA LEU A 452 -21.17 32.92 -1.43
C LEU A 452 -22.63 32.56 -1.14
N ARG A 453 -23.51 33.54 -0.99
CA ARG A 453 -24.94 33.35 -0.72
C ARG A 453 -25.61 32.56 -1.86
N ASP A 454 -25.33 32.90 -3.11
CA ASP A 454 -25.88 32.18 -4.27
C ASP A 454 -25.40 30.74 -4.33
N THR A 455 -24.13 30.51 -4.04
CA THR A 455 -23.53 29.16 -4.02
C THR A 455 -24.16 28.30 -2.91
N VAL A 456 -24.28 28.83 -1.71
CA VAL A 456 -24.93 28.15 -0.59
C VAL A 456 -26.40 27.89 -0.92
N GLY A 457 -27.09 28.87 -1.51
CA GLY A 457 -28.50 28.76 -1.94
C GLY A 457 -28.73 27.61 -2.93
N ARG A 458 -27.80 27.38 -3.84
CA ARG A 458 -27.88 26.23 -4.76
C ARG A 458 -27.84 24.88 -4.02
N PHE A 459 -26.96 24.73 -3.03
CA PHE A 459 -26.91 23.52 -2.21
C PHE A 459 -28.14 23.35 -1.31
N VAL A 460 -28.67 24.46 -0.77
CA VAL A 460 -29.89 24.42 0.06
C VAL A 460 -31.10 24.02 -0.80
N GLY A 461 -31.21 24.54 -2.03
CA GLY A 461 -32.38 24.30 -2.91
C GLY A 461 -32.34 22.99 -3.69
N ASP A 462 -31.20 22.30 -3.78
CA ASP A 462 -31.03 21.12 -4.65
C ASP A 462 -30.36 19.95 -3.91
N SER A 463 -31.19 18.97 -3.51
CA SER A 463 -30.72 17.76 -2.82
C SER A 463 -29.86 16.85 -3.70
N SER A 464 -30.11 16.81 -5.01
CA SER A 464 -29.31 16.03 -5.97
C SER A 464 -27.92 16.62 -6.12
N LEU A 465 -27.83 17.96 -6.14
CA LEU A 465 -26.56 18.67 -6.14
C LEU A 465 -25.76 18.37 -4.87
N ARG A 466 -26.42 18.37 -3.70
CA ARG A 466 -25.80 17.99 -2.42
C ARG A 466 -25.22 16.59 -2.47
N GLU A 467 -25.99 15.65 -2.98
CA GLU A 467 -25.54 14.26 -3.08
C GLU A 467 -24.32 14.12 -3.99
N ARG A 468 -24.40 14.67 -5.19
CA ARG A 468 -23.33 14.61 -6.18
C ARG A 468 -22.01 15.19 -5.65
N TYR A 469 -22.05 16.40 -5.11
CA TYR A 469 -20.84 17.06 -4.58
C TYR A 469 -20.34 16.38 -3.30
N GLY A 470 -21.21 15.89 -2.45
CA GLY A 470 -20.85 15.12 -1.28
C GLY A 470 -20.09 13.85 -1.65
N GLN A 471 -20.52 13.13 -2.67
CA GLN A 471 -19.84 11.93 -3.19
C GLN A 471 -18.47 12.27 -3.80
N LEU A 472 -18.37 13.35 -4.58
CA LEU A 472 -17.10 13.80 -5.18
C LEU A 472 -16.07 14.18 -4.12
N VAL A 473 -16.46 15.00 -3.15
CA VAL A 473 -15.60 15.43 -2.04
C VAL A 473 -15.16 14.23 -1.20
N ALA A 474 -16.07 13.29 -0.90
CA ALA A 474 -15.74 12.10 -0.14
C ALA A 474 -14.75 11.18 -0.88
N ALA A 475 -14.95 10.97 -2.17
CA ALA A 475 -14.07 10.13 -2.98
C ALA A 475 -12.66 10.72 -3.05
N ASP A 476 -12.54 12.02 -3.35
CA ASP A 476 -11.24 12.70 -3.40
C ASP A 476 -10.55 12.71 -2.03
N SER A 477 -11.28 13.05 -0.96
CA SER A 477 -10.71 13.10 0.38
C SER A 477 -10.23 11.71 0.86
N ARG A 478 -11.00 10.64 0.62
CA ARG A 478 -10.57 9.27 0.94
C ARG A 478 -9.34 8.85 0.15
N ARG A 479 -9.25 9.24 -1.11
CA ARG A 479 -8.07 8.99 -1.95
C ARG A 479 -6.83 9.71 -1.43
N ARG A 480 -6.95 10.95 -1.00
CA ARG A 480 -5.81 11.82 -0.61
C ARG A 480 -5.39 11.64 0.85
N PHE A 481 -6.33 11.43 1.75
CA PHE A 481 -6.14 11.44 3.21
C PHE A 481 -6.50 10.11 3.88
N SER A 482 -6.30 9.00 3.20
CA SER A 482 -6.47 7.68 3.83
C SER A 482 -5.39 7.46 4.91
N PRO A 483 -5.70 6.73 6.00
CA PRO A 483 -4.71 6.35 7.01
C PRO A 483 -3.49 5.66 6.41
N ARG A 484 -3.70 4.81 5.40
CA ARG A 484 -2.63 4.13 4.67
C ARG A 484 -1.66 5.12 4.01
N ARG A 485 -2.16 6.12 3.27
CA ARG A 485 -1.31 7.13 2.61
C ARG A 485 -0.55 8.00 3.61
N SER A 486 -1.18 8.37 4.70
CA SER A 486 -0.52 9.13 5.75
C SER A 486 0.58 8.31 6.42
N ALA A 487 0.36 7.02 6.68
CA ALA A 487 1.38 6.12 7.20
C ALA A 487 2.56 5.96 6.23
N ILE A 488 2.30 5.78 4.93
CA ILE A 488 3.33 5.71 3.88
C ILE A 488 4.17 6.99 3.89
N ARG A 489 3.53 8.15 3.94
CA ARG A 489 4.25 9.43 3.94
C ARG A 489 5.13 9.62 5.18
N VAL A 490 4.67 9.17 6.35
CA VAL A 490 5.50 9.16 7.58
C VAL A 490 6.74 8.29 7.37
N VAL A 491 6.57 7.11 6.78
CA VAL A 491 7.67 6.19 6.50
C VAL A 491 8.62 6.76 5.44
N ASP A 492 8.11 7.38 4.37
CA ASP A 492 8.92 8.07 3.36
C ASP A 492 9.83 9.14 3.99
N LEU A 493 9.29 9.92 4.91
CA LEU A 493 10.03 10.95 5.61
C LEU A 493 11.11 10.38 6.52
N LEU A 494 10.80 9.29 7.23
CA LEU A 494 11.78 8.55 8.03
C LEU A 494 12.94 8.06 7.18
N CYS A 495 12.62 7.46 6.04
CA CYS A 495 13.61 6.94 5.12
C CYS A 495 14.44 8.07 4.50
N ALA A 496 13.81 9.18 4.08
CA ALA A 496 14.52 10.34 3.56
C ALA A 496 15.49 10.93 4.59
N ALA A 497 15.04 11.07 5.83
CA ALA A 497 15.89 11.59 6.92
C ALA A 497 17.08 10.67 7.23
N ARG A 498 16.87 9.35 7.15
CA ARG A 498 17.90 8.37 7.48
C ARG A 498 18.93 8.17 6.38
N PHE A 499 18.48 8.05 5.14
CA PHE A 499 19.32 7.68 4.01
C PHE A 499 19.83 8.88 3.20
N GLY A 500 19.54 10.11 3.64
CA GLY A 500 19.93 11.33 2.93
C GLY A 500 19.25 11.48 1.56
N LEU A 501 18.13 10.82 1.35
CA LEU A 501 17.36 10.90 0.10
C LEU A 501 16.76 12.30 -0.05
N GLU A 502 16.70 12.80 -1.29
CA GLU A 502 15.98 14.05 -1.57
C GLU A 502 14.53 13.94 -1.07
N ARG A 503 14.06 15.02 -0.42
CA ARG A 503 12.68 15.05 0.10
C ARG A 503 11.71 14.80 -1.05
N PRO A 504 10.76 13.84 -0.93
CA PRO A 504 9.71 13.72 -1.90
C PRO A 504 8.97 15.04 -1.98
N THR A 505 9.04 15.70 -3.13
CA THR A 505 8.26 16.92 -3.37
C THR A 505 6.78 16.56 -3.33
N THR A 506 5.97 17.43 -2.74
CA THR A 506 4.51 17.27 -2.60
C THR A 506 3.80 16.95 -3.93
N ALA A 507 4.42 17.31 -5.06
CA ALA A 507 3.91 17.08 -6.41
C ALA A 507 3.96 15.61 -6.89
N ARG A 508 4.78 14.72 -6.28
CA ARG A 508 4.86 13.30 -6.71
C ARG A 508 3.80 12.40 -6.07
N ALA A 509 3.14 12.85 -5.00
CA ALA A 509 2.06 12.08 -4.37
C ALA A 509 0.75 12.08 -5.20
N ASP A 510 0.61 13.02 -6.13
CA ASP A 510 -0.62 13.23 -6.92
C ASP A 510 -0.52 12.78 -8.39
N THR A 511 0.62 12.23 -8.83
CA THR A 511 0.68 11.66 -10.17
C THR A 511 -0.01 10.29 -10.11
N PRO A 512 -1.22 10.14 -10.71
CA PRO A 512 -1.79 8.81 -10.85
C PRO A 512 -0.82 8.02 -11.72
N LEU A 513 -0.50 6.79 -11.31
CA LEU A 513 0.02 5.81 -12.24
C LEU A 513 -0.97 5.80 -13.41
N ARG A 514 -0.58 6.40 -14.53
CA ARG A 514 -1.43 6.42 -15.73
C ARG A 514 -1.76 4.98 -16.06
N ALA A 515 -3.07 4.75 -16.12
CA ALA A 515 -3.67 3.47 -16.51
C ALA A 515 -3.20 3.06 -17.91
#